data_854abbfbcdcc12268c870902d390ab2f
#
_entry.id   854abbfbcdcc12268c870902d390ab2f
#
_cell.length_a   1.000
_cell.length_b   1.000
_cell.length_c   1.000
_cell.angle_alpha   90.00
_cell.angle_beta   90.00
_cell.angle_gamma   90.00
#
_symmetry.space_group_name_H-M   'P 1'
#
loop_
_entity.id
_entity.type
_entity.pdbx_description
1 polymer ?
#
loop_
_entity_poly.entity_id
_entity_poly.type
_entity_poly.pdbx_seq_one_letter_code
_entity_poly.pdbx_strand_id
1 'polypeptide(L)'
;MSEVNVKELSSILSLRKERSKEAEQLMHYGLFQEAVDVNLSMIDINPGDQKAYTRLGDALLKIGKSAEAHDAYQSSIFLEKTKKENTKFAVDSAMRSDWNKAIQINSDIIDRFPWDLEPYNRLGKALSEKGQNKKAIQAFQCALVISPNSPIAKKNINRLQRTSGLKANMAVSATTPERSFIEETGRTGVTRLVNIPRNFDVTNLIAGHSVDLISVDRGMRILDRKGMEIGSIEPKLALRLKKLVEGGNTYSANITSAAEEGVTVIIRETYRHPSQSNKSSFPAKSSVLGDIPMSALGYGLNDVGKLADLKDWSDDDTESGDDEVFSPTIPKILSGDSSLDSSGILD
;
A
#
# COMPACT_ATOMS: atom_id res chain seq x y z
N MET A 1 -16.82 -17.09 -5.81
CA MET A 1 -15.61 -16.25 -5.90
C MET A 1 -14.97 -16.53 -7.24
N SER A 2 -15.25 -15.73 -8.25
CA SER A 2 -14.51 -15.79 -9.52
C SER A 2 -13.07 -15.36 -9.23
N GLU A 3 -12.09 -16.20 -9.58
CA GLU A 3 -10.69 -15.78 -9.56
C GLU A 3 -10.56 -14.69 -10.63
N VAL A 4 -10.43 -13.43 -10.21
CA VAL A 4 -10.26 -12.31 -11.13
C VAL A 4 -8.96 -12.54 -11.91
N ASN A 5 -9.12 -12.84 -13.18
CA ASN A 5 -8.01 -13.11 -14.07
C ASN A 5 -7.50 -11.78 -14.65
N VAL A 6 -6.20 -11.53 -14.52
CA VAL A 6 -5.50 -10.34 -15.06
C VAL A 6 -5.84 -10.09 -16.53
N LYS A 7 -5.94 -11.15 -17.34
CA LYS A 7 -6.27 -11.04 -18.78
C LYS A 7 -7.70 -10.59 -19.02
N GLU A 8 -8.65 -11.12 -18.23
CA GLU A 8 -10.06 -10.79 -18.30
C GLU A 8 -10.28 -9.32 -17.90
N LEU A 9 -9.65 -8.89 -16.79
CA LEU A 9 -9.69 -7.49 -16.37
C LEU A 9 -9.15 -6.55 -17.45
N SER A 10 -8.02 -6.87 -18.06
CA SER A 10 -7.45 -6.07 -19.16
C SER A 10 -8.42 -5.92 -20.33
N SER A 11 -9.15 -6.99 -20.69
CA SER A 11 -10.16 -6.96 -21.76
C SER A 11 -11.36 -6.08 -21.37
N ILE A 12 -11.84 -6.19 -20.13
CA ILE A 12 -12.95 -5.35 -19.61
C ILE A 12 -12.56 -3.87 -19.65
N LEU A 13 -11.36 -3.53 -19.19
CA LEU A 13 -10.87 -2.14 -19.18
C LEU A 13 -10.75 -1.58 -20.60
N SER A 14 -10.22 -2.37 -21.52
CA SER A 14 -10.06 -1.99 -22.93
C SER A 14 -11.42 -1.70 -23.58
N LEU A 15 -12.35 -2.64 -23.45
CA LEU A 15 -13.71 -2.51 -24.00
C LEU A 15 -14.44 -1.31 -23.39
N ARG A 16 -14.38 -1.14 -22.07
CA ARG A 16 -14.99 -0.01 -21.37
C ARG A 16 -14.44 1.32 -21.87
N LYS A 17 -13.11 1.44 -22.03
CA LYS A 17 -12.44 2.64 -22.54
C LYS A 17 -12.88 2.97 -23.96
N GLU A 18 -12.93 1.96 -24.83
CA GLU A 18 -13.36 2.11 -26.22
C GLU A 18 -14.81 2.60 -26.31
N ARG A 19 -15.73 1.92 -25.62
CA ARG A 19 -17.16 2.29 -25.60
C ARG A 19 -17.41 3.64 -24.96
N SER A 20 -16.69 3.99 -23.88
CA SER A 20 -16.78 5.32 -23.28
C SER A 20 -16.41 6.41 -24.27
N LYS A 21 -15.30 6.21 -25.00
CA LYS A 21 -14.85 7.17 -26.02
C LYS A 21 -15.84 7.28 -27.17
N GLU A 22 -16.44 6.16 -27.63
CA GLU A 22 -17.47 6.13 -28.64
C GLU A 22 -18.70 6.94 -28.20
N ALA A 23 -19.21 6.70 -26.99
CA ALA A 23 -20.34 7.44 -26.43
C ALA A 23 -20.07 8.95 -26.35
N GLU A 24 -18.86 9.35 -25.89
CA GLU A 24 -18.47 10.77 -25.84
C GLU A 24 -18.39 11.42 -27.23
N GLN A 25 -17.88 10.69 -28.23
CA GLN A 25 -17.83 11.17 -29.61
C GLN A 25 -19.25 11.35 -30.21
N LEU A 26 -20.15 10.38 -29.99
CA LEU A 26 -21.52 10.46 -30.44
C LEU A 26 -22.24 11.67 -29.82
N MET A 27 -22.05 11.91 -28.53
CA MET A 27 -22.56 13.11 -27.84
C MET A 27 -22.03 14.40 -28.47
N HIS A 28 -20.74 14.45 -28.82
CA HIS A 28 -20.10 15.61 -29.45
C HIS A 28 -20.66 15.89 -30.83
N TYR A 29 -20.96 14.86 -31.62
CA TYR A 29 -21.55 14.99 -32.96
C TYR A 29 -23.06 15.20 -32.96
N GLY A 30 -23.71 15.24 -31.80
CA GLY A 30 -25.17 15.40 -31.69
C GLY A 30 -25.97 14.14 -32.02
N LEU A 31 -25.33 12.99 -32.13
CA LEU A 31 -25.91 11.68 -32.36
C LEU A 31 -26.39 11.08 -31.02
N PHE A 32 -27.37 11.77 -30.41
CA PHE A 32 -27.76 11.48 -29.02
C PHE A 32 -28.44 10.13 -28.85
N GLN A 33 -29.22 9.67 -29.85
CA GLN A 33 -29.88 8.37 -29.78
C GLN A 33 -28.87 7.24 -29.79
N GLU A 34 -27.88 7.31 -30.67
CA GLU A 34 -26.78 6.34 -30.74
C GLU A 34 -25.95 6.35 -29.45
N ALA A 35 -25.73 7.52 -28.83
CA ALA A 35 -25.07 7.63 -27.55
C ALA A 35 -25.88 6.94 -26.43
N VAL A 36 -27.23 7.02 -26.46
CA VAL A 36 -28.09 6.26 -25.54
C VAL A 36 -27.84 4.76 -25.71
N ASP A 37 -27.87 4.25 -26.95
CA ASP A 37 -27.76 2.84 -27.27
C ASP A 37 -26.37 2.27 -26.80
N VAL A 38 -25.29 3.04 -27.02
CA VAL A 38 -23.96 2.67 -26.56
C VAL A 38 -23.88 2.62 -25.01
N ASN A 39 -24.43 3.62 -24.32
CA ASN A 39 -24.40 3.62 -22.85
C ASN A 39 -25.30 2.51 -22.27
N LEU A 40 -26.43 2.20 -22.85
CA LEU A 40 -27.26 1.05 -22.46
C LEU A 40 -26.49 -0.26 -22.64
N SER A 41 -25.79 -0.45 -23.76
CA SER A 41 -24.97 -1.65 -23.98
C SER A 41 -23.86 -1.78 -22.97
N MET A 42 -23.25 -0.68 -22.49
CA MET A 42 -22.25 -0.69 -21.42
C MET A 42 -22.87 -1.10 -20.08
N ILE A 43 -24.06 -0.62 -19.77
CA ILE A 43 -24.79 -0.97 -18.55
C ILE A 43 -25.21 -2.44 -18.55
N ASP A 44 -25.62 -2.97 -19.71
CA ASP A 44 -25.95 -4.40 -19.86
C ASP A 44 -24.74 -5.31 -19.60
N ILE A 45 -23.56 -4.89 -20.07
CA ILE A 45 -22.30 -5.62 -19.83
C ILE A 45 -21.90 -5.50 -18.35
N ASN A 46 -21.98 -4.32 -17.76
CA ASN A 46 -21.69 -4.08 -16.37
C ASN A 46 -22.66 -3.07 -15.73
N PRO A 47 -23.67 -3.55 -15.00
CA PRO A 47 -24.62 -2.70 -14.29
C PRO A 47 -24.04 -1.80 -13.19
N GLY A 48 -22.75 -1.93 -12.89
CA GLY A 48 -22.01 -1.08 -11.94
C GLY A 48 -21.37 0.16 -12.59
N ASP A 49 -21.49 0.34 -13.92
CA ASP A 49 -20.83 1.49 -14.56
C ASP A 49 -21.59 2.80 -14.31
N GLN A 50 -21.30 3.42 -13.17
CA GLN A 50 -21.84 4.70 -12.75
C GLN A 50 -21.70 5.78 -13.84
N LYS A 51 -20.53 5.86 -14.52
CA LYS A 51 -20.29 6.85 -15.57
C LYS A 51 -21.16 6.61 -16.82
N ALA A 52 -21.47 5.35 -17.12
CA ALA A 52 -22.38 5.02 -18.20
C ALA A 52 -23.81 5.51 -17.89
N TYR A 53 -24.29 5.34 -16.66
CA TYR A 53 -25.59 5.89 -16.25
C TYR A 53 -25.63 7.41 -16.32
N THR A 54 -24.57 8.11 -15.90
CA THR A 54 -24.50 9.58 -16.02
C THR A 54 -24.57 10.02 -17.47
N ARG A 55 -23.73 9.43 -18.34
CA ARG A 55 -23.76 9.75 -19.79
C ARG A 55 -25.10 9.39 -20.47
N LEU A 56 -25.73 8.29 -20.02
CA LEU A 56 -27.07 7.92 -20.47
C LEU A 56 -28.07 9.02 -20.11
N GLY A 57 -28.05 9.52 -18.88
CA GLY A 57 -28.90 10.63 -18.44
C GLY A 57 -28.68 11.88 -19.29
N ASP A 58 -27.43 12.25 -19.56
CA ASP A 58 -27.08 13.40 -20.40
C ASP A 58 -27.62 13.24 -21.82
N ALA A 59 -27.47 12.07 -22.43
CA ALA A 59 -27.99 11.79 -23.79
C ALA A 59 -29.52 11.81 -23.83
N LEU A 60 -30.18 11.21 -22.82
CA LEU A 60 -31.65 11.20 -22.73
C LEU A 60 -32.22 12.60 -22.56
N LEU A 61 -31.58 13.49 -21.80
CA LEU A 61 -31.98 14.91 -21.70
C LEU A 61 -31.91 15.61 -23.05
N LYS A 62 -30.88 15.33 -23.86
CA LYS A 62 -30.73 15.96 -25.20
C LYS A 62 -31.82 15.55 -26.18
N ILE A 63 -32.40 14.36 -26.04
CA ILE A 63 -33.54 13.89 -26.87
C ILE A 63 -34.91 14.17 -26.25
N GLY A 64 -34.95 14.91 -25.11
CA GLY A 64 -36.18 15.33 -24.45
C GLY A 64 -36.84 14.29 -23.55
N LYS A 65 -36.16 13.17 -23.23
CA LYS A 65 -36.67 12.09 -22.39
C LYS A 65 -36.29 12.33 -20.92
N SER A 66 -36.86 13.39 -20.32
CA SER A 66 -36.47 13.86 -18.98
C SER A 66 -36.75 12.86 -17.87
N ALA A 67 -37.82 12.08 -17.95
CA ALA A 67 -38.15 11.08 -16.93
C ALA A 67 -37.09 9.93 -16.91
N GLU A 68 -36.80 9.37 -18.10
CA GLU A 68 -35.78 8.31 -18.24
C GLU A 68 -34.39 8.82 -17.82
N ALA A 69 -34.06 10.08 -18.13
CA ALA A 69 -32.81 10.70 -17.70
C ALA A 69 -32.71 10.81 -16.16
N HIS A 70 -33.83 11.19 -15.51
CA HIS A 70 -33.89 11.23 -14.06
C HIS A 70 -33.59 9.86 -13.45
N ASP A 71 -34.20 8.79 -13.97
CA ASP A 71 -33.98 7.42 -13.49
C ASP A 71 -32.53 6.97 -13.68
N ALA A 72 -31.91 7.35 -14.80
CA ALA A 72 -30.47 7.08 -15.02
C ALA A 72 -29.57 7.80 -13.99
N TYR A 73 -29.82 9.07 -13.71
CA TYR A 73 -29.07 9.78 -12.67
C TYR A 73 -29.29 9.22 -11.28
N GLN A 74 -30.53 8.83 -10.93
CA GLN A 74 -30.80 8.18 -9.64
C GLN A 74 -30.03 6.87 -9.50
N SER A 75 -29.94 6.09 -10.57
CA SER A 75 -29.13 4.86 -10.62
C SER A 75 -27.65 5.16 -10.40
N SER A 76 -27.11 6.20 -11.04
CA SER A 76 -25.72 6.66 -10.84
C SER A 76 -25.45 7.02 -9.37
N ILE A 77 -26.32 7.84 -8.77
CA ILE A 77 -26.21 8.27 -7.35
C ILE A 77 -26.29 7.07 -6.41
N PHE A 78 -27.21 6.14 -6.66
CA PHE A 78 -27.35 4.92 -5.86
C PHE A 78 -26.10 4.06 -5.89
N LEU A 79 -25.50 3.88 -7.07
CA LEU A 79 -24.26 3.12 -7.23
C LEU A 79 -23.10 3.76 -6.45
N GLU A 80 -22.95 5.08 -6.52
CA GLU A 80 -21.93 5.82 -5.78
C GLU A 80 -22.11 5.66 -4.27
N LYS A 81 -23.34 5.85 -3.77
CA LYS A 81 -23.64 5.67 -2.34
C LYS A 81 -23.35 4.25 -1.88
N THR A 82 -23.81 3.24 -2.62
CA THR A 82 -23.57 1.83 -2.31
C THR A 82 -22.08 1.50 -2.27
N LYS A 83 -21.31 2.03 -3.23
CA LYS A 83 -19.85 1.86 -3.26
C LYS A 83 -19.18 2.45 -2.03
N LYS A 84 -19.53 3.68 -1.64
CA LYS A 84 -18.99 4.34 -0.43
C LYS A 84 -19.32 3.56 0.84
N GLU A 85 -20.56 3.09 0.97
CA GLU A 85 -20.98 2.29 2.14
C GLU A 85 -20.21 0.96 2.22
N ASN A 86 -20.11 0.21 1.12
CA ASN A 86 -19.37 -1.04 1.08
C ASN A 86 -17.87 -0.83 1.36
N THR A 87 -17.28 0.25 0.84
CA THR A 87 -15.89 0.63 1.13
C THR A 87 -15.69 0.84 2.63
N LYS A 88 -16.57 1.59 3.27
CA LYS A 88 -16.53 1.81 4.72
C LYS A 88 -16.61 0.48 5.48
N PHE A 89 -17.53 -0.40 5.13
CA PHE A 89 -17.66 -1.72 5.77
C PHE A 89 -16.42 -2.61 5.56
N ALA A 90 -15.79 -2.55 4.38
CA ALA A 90 -14.55 -3.27 4.10
C ALA A 90 -13.41 -2.78 5.01
N VAL A 91 -13.26 -1.47 5.16
CA VAL A 91 -12.24 -0.84 6.02
C VAL A 91 -12.51 -1.17 7.50
N ASP A 92 -13.76 -1.01 7.98
CA ASP A 92 -14.14 -1.34 9.36
C ASP A 92 -13.88 -2.82 9.70
N SER A 93 -14.15 -3.73 8.75
CA SER A 93 -13.88 -5.16 8.93
C SER A 93 -12.38 -5.44 9.05
N ALA A 94 -11.57 -4.77 8.24
CA ALA A 94 -10.12 -4.89 8.30
C ALA A 94 -9.53 -4.32 9.60
N MET A 95 -10.03 -3.17 10.08
CA MET A 95 -9.63 -2.58 11.36
C MET A 95 -9.91 -3.51 12.55
N ARG A 96 -11.01 -4.29 12.46
CA ARG A 96 -11.35 -5.32 13.45
C ARG A 96 -10.62 -6.65 13.24
N SER A 97 -9.70 -6.72 12.27
CA SER A 97 -9.00 -7.94 11.86
C SER A 97 -9.94 -9.07 11.38
N ASP A 98 -11.19 -8.73 10.99
CA ASP A 98 -12.10 -9.68 10.34
C ASP A 98 -11.76 -9.78 8.84
N TRP A 99 -10.64 -10.45 8.59
CA TRP A 99 -10.10 -10.60 7.24
C TRP A 99 -11.02 -11.36 6.30
N ASN A 100 -11.84 -12.30 6.82
CA ASN A 100 -12.82 -13.02 5.99
C ASN A 100 -13.86 -12.08 5.41
N LYS A 101 -14.41 -11.23 6.26
CA LYS A 101 -15.44 -10.27 5.88
C LYS A 101 -14.85 -9.19 4.98
N ALA A 102 -13.63 -8.70 5.29
CA ALA A 102 -12.93 -7.75 4.44
C ALA A 102 -12.67 -8.33 3.03
N ILE A 103 -12.25 -9.60 2.91
CA ILE A 103 -12.07 -10.27 1.62
C ILE A 103 -13.40 -10.34 0.86
N GLN A 104 -14.47 -10.78 1.52
CA GLN A 104 -15.78 -10.91 0.88
C GLN A 104 -16.27 -9.57 0.34
N ILE A 105 -16.30 -8.53 1.17
CA ILE A 105 -16.81 -7.21 0.78
C ILE A 105 -15.98 -6.61 -0.37
N ASN A 106 -14.64 -6.68 -0.31
CA ASN A 106 -13.81 -6.18 -1.41
C ASN A 106 -14.01 -7.00 -2.69
N SER A 107 -14.25 -8.32 -2.61
CA SER A 107 -14.60 -9.12 -3.79
C SER A 107 -15.94 -8.69 -4.38
N ASP A 108 -16.95 -8.44 -3.55
CA ASP A 108 -18.27 -7.97 -3.99
C ASP A 108 -18.18 -6.57 -4.65
N ILE A 109 -17.29 -5.70 -4.14
CA ILE A 109 -17.02 -4.39 -4.77
C ILE A 109 -16.35 -4.60 -6.14
N ILE A 110 -15.36 -5.49 -6.24
CA ILE A 110 -14.66 -5.79 -7.50
C ILE A 110 -15.62 -6.38 -8.54
N ASP A 111 -16.49 -7.30 -8.16
CA ASP A 111 -17.46 -7.91 -9.07
C ASP A 111 -18.40 -6.84 -9.68
N ARG A 112 -18.70 -5.78 -8.93
CA ARG A 112 -19.55 -4.66 -9.39
C ARG A 112 -18.78 -3.54 -10.06
N PHE A 113 -17.56 -3.23 -9.55
CA PHE A 113 -16.72 -2.11 -10.00
C PHE A 113 -15.30 -2.61 -10.36
N PRO A 114 -15.15 -3.43 -11.42
CA PRO A 114 -13.88 -4.11 -11.70
C PRO A 114 -12.74 -3.17 -12.15
N TRP A 115 -13.02 -1.92 -12.45
CA TRP A 115 -12.02 -0.90 -12.82
C TRP A 115 -11.49 -0.08 -11.65
N ASP A 116 -11.97 -0.31 -10.44
CA ASP A 116 -11.52 0.42 -9.26
C ASP A 116 -10.24 -0.20 -8.68
N LEU A 117 -9.22 0.62 -8.51
CA LEU A 117 -7.92 0.22 -7.99
C LEU A 117 -7.97 -0.25 -6.53
N GLU A 118 -8.64 0.53 -5.69
CA GLU A 118 -8.60 0.41 -4.23
C GLU A 118 -9.11 -0.93 -3.69
N PRO A 119 -10.24 -1.48 -4.18
CA PRO A 119 -10.70 -2.79 -3.73
C PRO A 119 -9.69 -3.91 -3.96
N TYR A 120 -8.90 -3.85 -5.04
CA TYR A 120 -7.84 -4.83 -5.30
C TYR A 120 -6.69 -4.71 -4.30
N ASN A 121 -6.27 -3.48 -3.96
CA ASN A 121 -5.26 -3.24 -2.94
C ASN A 121 -5.72 -3.74 -1.57
N ARG A 122 -6.96 -3.43 -1.16
CA ARG A 122 -7.54 -3.89 0.09
C ARG A 122 -7.71 -5.42 0.12
N LEU A 123 -8.18 -6.01 -0.98
CA LEU A 123 -8.29 -7.46 -1.13
C LEU A 123 -6.92 -8.14 -0.99
N GLY A 124 -5.91 -7.63 -1.70
CA GLY A 124 -4.54 -8.13 -1.62
C GLY A 124 -3.98 -8.07 -0.20
N LYS A 125 -4.21 -6.96 0.52
CA LYS A 125 -3.81 -6.81 1.91
C LYS A 125 -4.52 -7.84 2.81
N ALA A 126 -5.84 -7.95 2.75
CA ALA A 126 -6.61 -8.88 3.56
C ALA A 126 -6.23 -10.35 3.30
N LEU A 127 -5.99 -10.73 2.05
CA LEU A 127 -5.48 -12.06 1.67
C LEU A 127 -4.08 -12.32 2.23
N SER A 128 -3.21 -11.31 2.21
CA SER A 128 -1.85 -11.37 2.79
C SER A 128 -1.90 -11.63 4.30
N GLU A 129 -2.74 -10.92 5.03
CA GLU A 129 -2.93 -11.12 6.49
C GLU A 129 -3.44 -12.54 6.82
N LYS A 130 -4.23 -13.13 5.92
CA LYS A 130 -4.65 -14.55 6.03
C LYS A 130 -3.59 -15.55 5.57
N GLY A 131 -2.40 -15.10 5.17
CA GLY A 131 -1.33 -15.97 4.66
C GLY A 131 -1.60 -16.54 3.26
N GLN A 132 -2.62 -16.07 2.54
CA GLN A 132 -2.96 -16.50 1.18
C GLN A 132 -2.12 -15.74 0.14
N ASN A 133 -0.79 -15.80 0.27
CA ASN A 133 0.16 -14.96 -0.46
C ASN A 133 0.02 -15.05 -1.98
N LYS A 134 -0.27 -16.23 -2.55
CA LYS A 134 -0.46 -16.36 -4.01
C LYS A 134 -1.65 -15.55 -4.50
N LYS A 135 -2.80 -15.64 -3.81
CA LYS A 135 -4.00 -14.88 -4.17
C LYS A 135 -3.81 -13.39 -3.90
N ALA A 136 -3.08 -13.01 -2.84
CA ALA A 136 -2.73 -11.62 -2.58
C ALA A 136 -1.90 -11.01 -3.71
N ILE A 137 -0.89 -11.74 -4.23
CA ILE A 137 -0.10 -11.29 -5.37
C ILE A 137 -0.99 -11.11 -6.62
N GLN A 138 -1.92 -12.03 -6.88
CA GLN A 138 -2.86 -11.90 -8.01
C GLN A 138 -3.72 -10.64 -7.87
N ALA A 139 -4.26 -10.36 -6.69
CA ALA A 139 -5.04 -9.14 -6.46
C ALA A 139 -4.20 -7.87 -6.70
N PHE A 140 -2.97 -7.81 -6.19
CA PHE A 140 -2.07 -6.68 -6.47
C PHE A 140 -1.64 -6.59 -7.94
N GLN A 141 -1.53 -7.71 -8.65
CA GLN A 141 -1.29 -7.71 -10.09
C GLN A 141 -2.47 -7.10 -10.86
N CYS A 142 -3.72 -7.40 -10.47
CA CYS A 142 -4.90 -6.73 -11.01
C CYS A 142 -4.87 -5.23 -10.74
N ALA A 143 -4.46 -4.81 -9.54
CA ALA A 143 -4.25 -3.40 -9.24
C ALA A 143 -3.22 -2.74 -10.18
N LEU A 144 -2.13 -3.43 -10.55
CA LEU A 144 -1.15 -2.93 -11.52
C LEU A 144 -1.66 -2.89 -12.96
N VAL A 145 -2.66 -3.71 -13.33
CA VAL A 145 -3.32 -3.61 -14.64
C VAL A 145 -4.11 -2.30 -14.74
N ILE A 146 -4.77 -1.91 -13.65
CA ILE A 146 -5.53 -0.64 -13.59
C ILE A 146 -4.57 0.54 -13.52
N SER A 147 -3.59 0.48 -12.62
CA SER A 147 -2.58 1.53 -12.42
C SER A 147 -1.17 0.93 -12.39
N PRO A 148 -0.43 0.94 -13.52
CA PRO A 148 0.92 0.36 -13.62
C PRO A 148 1.94 0.97 -12.66
N ASN A 149 1.67 2.16 -12.15
CA ASN A 149 2.57 2.87 -11.25
C ASN A 149 2.14 2.84 -9.78
N SER A 150 1.11 2.06 -9.42
CA SER A 150 0.68 1.94 -8.03
C SER A 150 1.83 1.56 -7.08
N PRO A 151 2.24 2.44 -6.16
CA PRO A 151 3.34 2.16 -5.23
C PRO A 151 2.93 1.10 -4.20
N ILE A 152 1.66 1.09 -3.79
CA ILE A 152 1.09 0.13 -2.84
C ILE A 152 1.19 -1.28 -3.41
N ALA A 153 0.71 -1.50 -4.64
CA ALA A 153 0.73 -2.81 -5.27
C ALA A 153 2.17 -3.31 -5.47
N LYS A 154 3.09 -2.45 -5.99
CA LYS A 154 4.51 -2.80 -6.20
C LYS A 154 5.19 -3.18 -4.88
N LYS A 155 5.05 -2.37 -3.83
CA LYS A 155 5.62 -2.62 -2.50
C LYS A 155 5.14 -3.96 -1.93
N ASN A 156 3.84 -4.23 -1.99
CA ASN A 156 3.27 -5.45 -1.43
C ASN A 156 3.65 -6.71 -2.23
N ILE A 157 3.68 -6.66 -3.55
CA ILE A 157 4.17 -7.77 -4.39
C ILE A 157 5.62 -8.10 -4.02
N ASN A 158 6.51 -7.10 -3.98
CA ASN A 158 7.91 -7.30 -3.62
C ASN A 158 8.04 -7.92 -2.22
N ARG A 159 7.28 -7.43 -1.24
CA ARG A 159 7.25 -7.99 0.12
C ARG A 159 6.83 -9.46 0.11
N LEU A 160 5.75 -9.80 -0.58
CA LEU A 160 5.19 -11.15 -0.62
C LEU A 160 6.07 -12.14 -1.38
N GLN A 161 6.72 -11.71 -2.46
CA GLN A 161 7.67 -12.54 -3.22
C GLN A 161 8.91 -12.87 -2.38
N ARG A 162 9.46 -11.90 -1.66
CA ARG A 162 10.56 -12.12 -0.70
C ARG A 162 10.15 -13.13 0.37
N THR A 163 8.97 -12.98 0.97
CA THR A 163 8.46 -13.90 2.00
C THR A 163 8.20 -15.31 1.45
N SER A 164 7.78 -15.44 0.20
CA SER A 164 7.53 -16.75 -0.45
C SER A 164 8.82 -17.48 -0.79
N GLY A 165 9.84 -16.77 -1.25
CA GLY A 165 11.19 -17.32 -1.46
C GLY A 165 11.83 -17.80 -0.16
N LEU A 166 11.48 -17.18 0.97
CA LEU A 166 11.96 -17.51 2.29
C LEU A 166 11.36 -18.76 2.91
N LYS A 167 10.06 -19.05 2.67
CA LYS A 167 9.44 -20.29 3.16
C LYS A 167 10.04 -21.53 2.50
N ALA A 168 10.57 -21.42 1.28
CA ALA A 168 11.31 -22.49 0.64
C ALA A 168 12.69 -22.74 1.29
N ASN A 169 13.30 -21.70 1.92
CA ASN A 169 14.60 -21.80 2.60
C ASN A 169 14.48 -21.90 4.13
N MET A 170 13.31 -21.67 4.73
CA MET A 170 13.08 -21.66 6.18
C MET A 170 12.65 -23.00 6.78
N ALA A 171 12.76 -24.11 6.06
CA ALA A 171 12.71 -25.45 6.70
C ALA A 171 13.91 -25.72 7.61
N VAL A 172 14.86 -24.76 7.73
CA VAL A 172 16.02 -24.85 8.62
C VAL A 172 16.07 -23.60 9.51
N SER A 173 15.65 -23.80 10.77
CA SER A 173 15.89 -22.95 11.94
C SER A 173 15.00 -21.71 12.14
N ALA A 174 13.82 -21.96 12.71
CA ALA A 174 13.05 -20.95 13.45
C ALA A 174 13.52 -20.87 14.89
N THR A 175 14.49 -20.02 15.17
CA THR A 175 14.71 -19.44 16.51
C THR A 175 15.40 -18.10 16.36
N THR A 176 14.63 -17.07 16.02
CA THR A 176 15.05 -15.68 16.24
C THR A 176 14.61 -15.33 17.67
N PRO A 177 15.51 -15.15 18.63
CA PRO A 177 15.11 -14.67 19.94
C PRO A 177 14.53 -13.26 19.78
N GLU A 178 13.35 -13.03 20.37
CA GLU A 178 12.65 -11.73 20.39
C GLU A 178 13.51 -10.55 20.86
N ARG A 179 14.66 -10.84 21.48
CA ARG A 179 15.62 -9.85 21.99
C ARG A 179 16.64 -9.36 20.97
N SER A 180 16.63 -9.83 19.72
CA SER A 180 17.70 -9.51 18.74
C SER A 180 17.79 -8.04 18.36
N PHE A 181 16.72 -7.28 18.54
CA PHE A 181 16.63 -5.86 18.18
C PHE A 181 16.61 -4.90 19.37
N ILE A 182 16.71 -5.39 20.61
CA ILE A 182 16.75 -4.54 21.80
C ILE A 182 18.13 -3.90 21.90
N GLU A 183 18.20 -2.57 21.89
CA GLU A 183 19.43 -1.82 22.12
C GLU A 183 19.70 -1.68 23.61
N GLU A 184 20.84 -2.19 24.06
CA GLU A 184 21.34 -2.01 25.43
C GLU A 184 22.50 -1.01 25.41
N THR A 185 22.35 0.12 26.09
CA THR A 185 23.35 1.19 26.12
C THR A 185 24.74 0.62 26.50
N GLY A 186 25.74 0.89 25.69
CA GLY A 186 27.10 0.45 25.91
C GLY A 186 27.41 -1.00 25.53
N ARG A 187 26.39 -1.85 25.29
CA ARG A 187 26.52 -3.27 24.91
C ARG A 187 26.07 -3.58 23.51
N THR A 188 25.24 -2.73 22.91
CA THR A 188 24.78 -2.88 21.53
C THR A 188 25.12 -1.67 20.72
N GLY A 189 25.33 -1.87 19.41
CA GLY A 189 25.53 -0.80 18.46
C GLY A 189 24.99 -1.19 17.08
N VAL A 190 24.34 -0.24 16.43
CA VAL A 190 23.85 -0.38 15.06
C VAL A 190 24.83 0.32 14.12
N THR A 191 25.24 -0.37 13.06
CA THR A 191 26.17 0.17 12.07
C THR A 191 25.79 -0.24 10.67
N ARG A 192 26.06 0.64 9.70
CA ARG A 192 25.91 0.36 8.28
C ARG A 192 27.17 -0.34 7.79
N LEU A 193 27.00 -1.38 6.95
CA LEU A 193 28.13 -2.06 6.33
C LEU A 193 28.71 -1.21 5.20
N VAL A 194 30.03 -1.28 5.06
CA VAL A 194 30.81 -0.68 3.97
C VAL A 194 31.44 -1.78 3.12
N ASN A 195 31.91 -1.43 1.93
CA ASN A 195 32.61 -2.37 1.03
C ASN A 195 31.80 -3.63 0.69
N ILE A 196 30.50 -3.49 0.47
CA ILE A 196 29.63 -4.59 0.01
C ILE A 196 30.11 -5.03 -1.38
N PRO A 197 30.43 -6.32 -1.61
CA PRO A 197 30.86 -6.80 -2.92
C PRO A 197 29.78 -6.55 -4.00
N ARG A 198 30.15 -6.07 -5.17
CA ARG A 198 29.20 -5.75 -6.26
C ARG A 198 28.40 -6.97 -6.76
N ASN A 199 28.96 -8.15 -6.60
CA ASN A 199 28.31 -9.42 -6.97
C ASN A 199 27.47 -10.03 -5.84
N PHE A 200 27.40 -9.37 -4.67
CA PHE A 200 26.58 -9.84 -3.56
C PHE A 200 25.13 -9.35 -3.72
N ASP A 201 24.21 -10.29 -3.77
CA ASP A 201 22.78 -9.99 -3.87
C ASP A 201 22.21 -9.68 -2.48
N VAL A 202 22.08 -8.39 -2.16
CA VAL A 202 21.52 -7.91 -0.89
C VAL A 202 20.04 -8.26 -0.72
N THR A 203 19.34 -8.60 -1.79
CA THR A 203 17.90 -8.95 -1.73
C THR A 203 17.65 -10.28 -1.03
N ASN A 204 18.67 -11.13 -0.90
CA ASN A 204 18.61 -12.39 -0.17
C ASN A 204 18.79 -12.24 1.35
N LEU A 205 19.15 -11.05 1.82
CA LEU A 205 19.29 -10.76 3.24
C LEU A 205 17.96 -10.38 3.87
N ILE A 206 17.72 -10.87 5.08
CA ILE A 206 16.48 -10.65 5.84
C ILE A 206 16.82 -10.03 7.18
N ALA A 207 16.05 -9.01 7.58
CA ALA A 207 16.11 -8.49 8.93
C ALA A 207 15.87 -9.62 9.96
N GLY A 208 16.71 -9.67 11.01
CA GLY A 208 16.70 -10.72 12.01
C GLY A 208 17.64 -11.90 11.73
N HIS A 209 18.18 -12.05 10.51
CA HIS A 209 19.18 -13.09 10.27
C HIS A 209 20.46 -12.82 11.06
N SER A 210 20.94 -13.87 11.72
CA SER A 210 22.25 -13.89 12.35
C SER A 210 23.33 -13.97 11.29
N VAL A 211 24.39 -13.21 11.49
CA VAL A 211 25.57 -13.14 10.62
C VAL A 211 26.84 -13.31 11.46
N ASP A 212 27.89 -13.83 10.84
CA ASP A 212 29.15 -14.06 11.51
C ASP A 212 30.05 -12.85 11.43
N LEU A 213 30.61 -12.46 12.57
CA LEU A 213 31.54 -11.36 12.72
C LEU A 213 32.97 -11.90 12.83
N ILE A 214 33.77 -11.68 11.79
CA ILE A 214 35.13 -12.21 11.70
C ILE A 214 36.17 -11.09 11.78
N SER A 215 37.15 -11.25 12.67
CA SER A 215 38.30 -10.35 12.76
C SER A 215 39.28 -10.67 11.63
N VAL A 216 39.70 -9.65 10.89
CA VAL A 216 40.75 -9.72 9.84
C VAL A 216 41.86 -8.70 10.13
N ASP A 217 42.98 -8.79 9.42
CA ASP A 217 44.16 -7.95 9.69
C ASP A 217 43.86 -6.46 9.80
N ARG A 218 43.01 -5.94 8.94
CA ARG A 218 42.67 -4.50 8.84
C ARG A 218 41.27 -4.14 9.26
N GLY A 219 40.58 -5.00 10.07
CA GLY A 219 39.22 -4.66 10.49
C GLY A 219 38.35 -5.86 10.84
N MET A 220 37.06 -5.76 10.57
CA MET A 220 36.11 -6.85 10.82
C MET A 220 35.17 -6.99 9.63
N ARG A 221 34.94 -8.23 9.19
CA ARG A 221 34.04 -8.59 8.11
C ARG A 221 32.78 -9.26 8.62
N ILE A 222 31.73 -9.09 7.89
CA ILE A 222 30.46 -9.77 8.13
C ILE A 222 30.25 -10.80 7.03
N LEU A 223 29.98 -12.03 7.44
CA LEU A 223 29.69 -13.16 6.55
C LEU A 223 28.27 -13.65 6.78
N ASP A 224 27.66 -14.15 5.73
CA ASP A 224 26.40 -14.88 5.86
C ASP A 224 26.64 -16.30 6.43
N ARG A 225 25.56 -17.02 6.73
CA ARG A 225 25.62 -18.39 7.24
C ARG A 225 26.27 -19.40 6.28
N LYS A 226 26.46 -19.01 5.01
CA LYS A 226 27.15 -19.82 3.99
C LYS A 226 28.61 -19.47 3.87
N GLY A 227 29.11 -18.53 4.69
CA GLY A 227 30.48 -18.05 4.65
C GLY A 227 30.76 -17.03 3.55
N MET A 228 29.74 -16.48 2.89
CA MET A 228 29.92 -15.44 1.87
C MET A 228 30.06 -14.06 2.54
N GLU A 229 31.00 -13.26 2.07
CA GLU A 229 31.21 -11.90 2.57
C GLU A 229 30.05 -10.98 2.15
N ILE A 230 29.37 -10.41 3.15
CA ILE A 230 28.32 -9.39 2.95
C ILE A 230 28.94 -7.99 2.87
N GLY A 231 29.98 -7.75 3.66
CA GLY A 231 30.66 -6.46 3.73
C GLY A 231 31.53 -6.32 4.97
N SER A 232 31.99 -5.11 5.22
CA SER A 232 32.88 -4.81 6.35
C SER A 232 32.23 -3.78 7.29
N ILE A 233 32.62 -3.80 8.56
CA ILE A 233 32.27 -2.76 9.54
C ILE A 233 33.11 -1.50 9.28
N GLU A 234 32.53 -0.33 9.59
CA GLU A 234 33.22 0.95 9.52
C GLU A 234 34.58 0.86 10.26
N PRO A 235 35.70 1.36 9.67
CA PRO A 235 37.06 1.13 10.19
C PRO A 235 37.26 1.52 11.65
N LYS A 236 36.68 2.64 12.08
CA LYS A 236 36.80 3.13 13.48
C LYS A 236 36.16 2.18 14.48
N LEU A 237 34.95 1.68 14.16
CA LEU A 237 34.25 0.71 15.01
C LEU A 237 34.92 -0.67 14.93
N ALA A 238 35.34 -1.10 13.76
CA ALA A 238 36.01 -2.37 13.54
C ALA A 238 37.30 -2.51 14.37
N LEU A 239 38.18 -1.48 14.38
CA LEU A 239 39.38 -1.46 15.17
C LEU A 239 39.10 -1.52 16.71
N ARG A 240 38.05 -0.85 17.15
CA ARG A 240 37.60 -0.88 18.53
C ARG A 240 37.12 -2.29 18.92
N LEU A 241 36.21 -2.87 18.15
CA LEU A 241 35.69 -4.21 18.42
C LEU A 241 36.79 -5.26 18.35
N LYS A 242 37.72 -5.16 17.37
CA LYS A 242 38.88 -6.07 17.26
C LYS A 242 39.70 -6.10 18.55
N LYS A 243 40.07 -4.95 19.11
CA LYS A 243 40.82 -4.85 20.37
C LYS A 243 40.05 -5.46 21.54
N LEU A 244 38.72 -5.34 21.56
CA LEU A 244 37.89 -5.92 22.61
C LEU A 244 37.74 -7.44 22.47
N VAL A 245 37.67 -7.95 21.22
CA VAL A 245 37.70 -9.39 20.92
C VAL A 245 39.03 -10.01 21.32
N GLU A 246 40.15 -9.37 20.99
CA GLU A 246 41.49 -9.77 21.42
C GLU A 246 41.62 -9.75 22.94
N GLY A 247 40.88 -8.89 23.62
CA GLY A 247 40.78 -8.83 25.07
C GLY A 247 39.82 -9.85 25.70
N GLY A 248 39.20 -10.72 24.90
CA GLY A 248 38.34 -11.81 25.36
C GLY A 248 36.81 -11.54 25.32
N ASN A 249 36.37 -10.40 24.78
CA ASN A 249 34.94 -10.15 24.59
C ASN A 249 34.41 -10.94 23.40
N THR A 250 33.13 -11.34 23.46
CA THR A 250 32.44 -11.99 22.34
C THR A 250 31.22 -11.19 21.90
N TYR A 251 30.89 -11.31 20.62
CA TYR A 251 29.82 -10.54 19.99
C TYR A 251 28.96 -11.43 19.11
N SER A 252 27.69 -11.10 19.03
CA SER A 252 26.78 -11.61 18.00
C SER A 252 26.35 -10.45 17.08
N ALA A 253 26.04 -10.74 15.84
CA ALA A 253 25.55 -9.74 14.89
C ALA A 253 24.32 -10.26 14.16
N ASN A 254 23.35 -9.36 13.94
CA ASN A 254 22.13 -9.66 13.21
C ASN A 254 21.82 -8.52 12.23
N ILE A 255 21.24 -8.85 11.09
CA ILE A 255 20.80 -7.86 10.09
C ILE A 255 19.58 -7.12 10.63
N THR A 256 19.60 -5.79 10.62
CA THR A 256 18.47 -4.95 10.98
C THR A 256 17.72 -4.44 9.74
N SER A 257 18.46 -4.13 8.67
CA SER A 257 17.89 -3.66 7.40
C SER A 257 18.80 -4.06 6.25
N ALA A 258 18.18 -4.47 5.13
CA ALA A 258 18.87 -4.71 3.87
C ALA A 258 18.04 -4.07 2.76
N ALA A 259 18.54 -2.98 2.18
CA ALA A 259 17.92 -2.22 1.09
C ALA A 259 18.97 -1.95 0.02
N GLU A 260 18.54 -1.49 -1.14
CA GLU A 260 19.46 -1.07 -2.23
C GLU A 260 20.44 0.01 -1.77
N GLU A 261 20.04 0.83 -0.80
CA GLU A 261 20.85 1.88 -0.19
C GLU A 261 21.95 1.35 0.75
N GLY A 262 21.89 0.08 1.16
CA GLY A 262 22.89 -0.58 1.98
C GLY A 262 22.33 -1.55 3.02
N VAL A 263 23.23 -2.23 3.70
CA VAL A 263 22.93 -3.22 4.75
C VAL A 263 23.30 -2.63 6.11
N THR A 264 22.38 -2.74 7.07
CA THR A 264 22.59 -2.31 8.47
C THR A 264 22.54 -3.52 9.37
N VAL A 265 23.44 -3.58 10.33
CA VAL A 265 23.53 -4.68 11.31
C VAL A 265 23.53 -4.13 12.73
N ILE A 266 22.91 -4.87 13.65
CA ILE A 266 23.06 -4.68 15.09
C ILE A 266 24.10 -5.66 15.60
N ILE A 267 25.06 -5.15 16.34
CA ILE A 267 26.13 -5.94 16.99
C ILE A 267 25.90 -5.87 18.49
N ARG A 268 25.87 -7.03 19.15
CA ARG A 268 25.63 -7.16 20.58
C ARG A 268 26.83 -7.83 21.25
N GLU A 269 27.30 -7.27 22.36
CA GLU A 269 28.23 -7.91 23.26
C GLU A 269 27.53 -9.04 24.01
N THR A 270 27.89 -10.29 23.71
CA THR A 270 27.33 -11.49 24.35
C THR A 270 28.07 -11.86 25.63
N TYR A 271 29.35 -11.58 25.65
CA TYR A 271 30.20 -11.79 26.84
C TYR A 271 31.24 -10.68 26.95
N ARG A 272 31.47 -10.19 28.16
CA ARG A 272 32.51 -9.22 28.50
C ARG A 272 33.52 -9.87 29.42
N HIS A 273 34.77 -9.88 28.98
CA HIS A 273 35.86 -10.39 29.81
C HIS A 273 36.08 -9.47 31.03
N PRO A 274 36.37 -10.01 32.25
CA PRO A 274 36.56 -9.20 33.47
C PRO A 274 37.60 -8.08 33.32
N SER A 275 38.70 -8.33 32.58
CA SER A 275 39.73 -7.32 32.30
C SER A 275 39.26 -6.13 31.46
N GLN A 276 38.08 -6.22 30.83
CA GLN A 276 37.46 -5.19 29.97
C GLN A 276 36.23 -4.54 30.62
N SER A 277 35.98 -4.80 31.93
CA SER A 277 34.78 -4.34 32.66
C SER A 277 34.54 -2.83 32.54
N ASN A 278 35.60 -2.03 32.50
CA ASN A 278 35.56 -0.57 32.45
C ASN A 278 35.51 -0.02 31.01
N LYS A 279 35.46 -0.87 29.96
CA LYS A 279 35.44 -0.45 28.56
C LYS A 279 34.10 -0.76 27.94
N SER A 280 33.33 0.29 27.60
CA SER A 280 32.12 0.13 26.84
C SER A 280 32.41 -0.25 25.38
N SER A 281 31.74 -1.28 24.85
CA SER A 281 31.88 -1.69 23.44
C SER A 281 31.36 -0.65 22.49
N PHE A 282 30.23 -0.03 22.85
CA PHE A 282 29.54 0.99 22.05
C PHE A 282 29.31 2.23 22.94
N PRO A 283 30.26 3.21 22.96
CA PRO A 283 30.02 4.45 23.69
C PRO A 283 28.85 5.21 23.10
N ALA A 284 28.04 5.83 23.95
CA ALA A 284 26.97 6.71 23.51
C ALA A 284 27.55 7.77 22.57
N LYS A 285 26.97 7.97 21.39
CA LYS A 285 27.29 9.11 20.56
C LYS A 285 26.88 10.34 21.36
N SER A 286 27.83 11.23 21.69
CA SER A 286 27.48 12.56 22.17
C SER A 286 26.72 13.23 21.04
N SER A 287 25.41 13.25 21.14
CA SER A 287 24.55 13.95 20.21
C SER A 287 24.76 15.44 20.42
N VAL A 288 25.50 16.05 19.51
CA VAL A 288 25.35 17.49 19.25
C VAL A 288 24.09 17.64 18.41
N LEU A 289 22.95 17.42 18.99
CA LEU A 289 21.66 17.92 18.54
C LEU A 289 20.81 18.17 19.77
N GLY A 290 20.36 19.42 19.89
CA GLY A 290 19.62 19.93 21.03
C GLY A 290 18.36 19.12 21.36
N ASP A 291 18.08 19.12 22.63
CA ASP A 291 16.90 18.68 23.36
C ASP A 291 15.65 18.39 22.54
N ILE A 292 15.47 17.10 22.20
CA ILE A 292 14.12 16.55 21.97
C ILE A 292 13.78 15.78 23.25
N PRO A 293 12.74 16.17 24.01
CA PRO A 293 12.40 15.51 25.26
C PRO A 293 12.02 14.05 24.99
N MET A 294 12.59 13.15 25.82
CA MET A 294 12.34 11.68 25.78
C MET A 294 10.86 11.28 25.92
N SER A 295 9.95 12.20 26.18
CA SER A 295 8.51 11.98 26.22
C SER A 295 7.85 11.83 24.84
N ALA A 296 8.55 12.11 23.73
CA ALA A 296 8.05 11.96 22.37
C ALA A 296 8.34 10.58 21.74
N LEU A 297 9.12 9.71 22.42
CA LEU A 297 9.52 8.38 21.93
C LEU A 297 8.75 7.23 22.60
N GLY A 298 7.59 7.51 23.20
CA GLY A 298 6.81 6.57 23.99
C GLY A 298 5.96 5.54 23.23
N TYR A 299 6.16 5.35 21.93
CA TYR A 299 5.42 4.31 21.18
C TYR A 299 6.37 3.20 20.76
N GLY A 300 6.10 1.98 21.26
CA GLY A 300 6.85 0.79 20.91
C GLY A 300 6.82 0.53 19.39
N LEU A 301 7.93 0.06 18.85
CA LEU A 301 8.14 -0.26 17.41
C LEU A 301 7.05 -1.15 16.77
N ASN A 302 6.22 -1.82 17.59
CA ASN A 302 5.07 -2.61 17.12
C ASN A 302 3.86 -1.77 16.71
N ASP A 303 3.71 -0.55 17.25
CA ASP A 303 2.56 0.31 16.94
C ASP A 303 2.79 1.18 15.70
N VAL A 304 4.05 1.53 15.39
CA VAL A 304 4.38 2.30 14.18
C VAL A 304 4.11 1.49 12.90
N GLY A 305 4.40 0.18 12.93
CA GLY A 305 4.06 -0.71 11.82
C GLY A 305 2.56 -0.87 11.61
N LYS A 306 1.80 -0.95 12.71
CA LYS A 306 0.33 -1.03 12.65
C LYS A 306 -0.31 0.29 12.22
N LEU A 307 0.26 1.45 12.62
CA LEU A 307 -0.24 2.75 12.20
C LEU A 307 0.04 3.02 10.70
N ALA A 308 1.22 2.64 10.21
CA ALA A 308 1.55 2.74 8.78
C ALA A 308 0.66 1.82 7.93
N ASP A 309 0.36 0.62 8.46
CA ASP A 309 -0.56 -0.31 7.80
C ASP A 309 -2.03 0.16 7.84
N LEU A 310 -2.43 0.95 8.85
CA LEU A 310 -3.76 1.57 8.92
C LEU A 310 -3.88 2.76 7.96
N LYS A 311 -2.81 3.51 7.72
CA LYS A 311 -2.78 4.56 6.69
C LYS A 311 -3.03 4.00 5.29
N ASP A 312 -2.50 2.81 4.96
CA ASP A 312 -2.79 2.11 3.68
C ASP A 312 -4.30 1.80 3.49
N TRP A 313 -5.14 1.97 4.53
CA TRP A 313 -6.59 1.77 4.45
C TRP A 313 -7.39 3.09 4.39
N SER A 314 -6.81 4.21 4.85
CA SER A 314 -7.52 5.49 5.05
C SER A 314 -7.06 6.64 4.15
N ASP A 315 -5.83 6.63 3.63
CA ASP A 315 -5.24 7.79 2.96
C ASP A 315 -5.56 7.88 1.45
N ASP A 316 -6.35 6.95 0.90
CA ASP A 316 -6.62 6.91 -0.54
C ASP A 316 -7.89 7.65 -0.97
N ASP A 317 -8.61 8.28 -0.03
CA ASP A 317 -9.83 9.05 -0.36
C ASP A 317 -9.56 10.53 -0.73
N THR A 318 -8.29 10.99 -0.78
CA THR A 318 -8.01 12.44 -0.92
C THR A 318 -7.10 12.87 -2.08
N GLU A 319 -6.51 11.96 -2.87
CA GLU A 319 -5.69 12.39 -4.02
C GLU A 319 -5.86 11.50 -5.26
N SER A 320 -6.95 11.67 -5.95
CA SER A 320 -7.04 11.53 -7.40
C SER A 320 -8.20 12.37 -7.94
N GLY A 321 -8.05 13.64 -7.79
CA GLY A 321 -9.00 14.64 -8.30
C GLY A 321 -8.29 15.67 -9.15
N ASP A 322 -7.85 15.31 -10.34
CA ASP A 322 -8.06 16.19 -11.49
C ASP A 322 -9.51 15.96 -11.99
N ASP A 323 -10.44 16.12 -11.08
CA ASP A 323 -11.82 16.42 -11.44
C ASP A 323 -11.90 17.93 -11.62
N GLU A 324 -11.82 18.37 -12.86
CA GLU A 324 -12.44 19.64 -13.24
C GLU A 324 -13.82 19.66 -12.61
N VAL A 325 -14.01 20.59 -11.66
CA VAL A 325 -15.26 20.85 -10.99
C VAL A 325 -16.27 21.30 -12.05
N PHE A 326 -16.93 20.33 -12.68
CA PHE A 326 -18.15 20.59 -13.41
C PHE A 326 -19.26 20.74 -12.38
N SER A 327 -19.42 21.98 -11.89
CA SER A 327 -20.63 22.37 -11.16
C SER A 327 -21.80 22.22 -12.12
N PRO A 328 -22.78 21.37 -11.86
CA PRO A 328 -24.01 21.39 -12.65
C PRO A 328 -24.70 22.69 -12.31
N THR A 329 -24.72 23.61 -13.27
CA THR A 329 -25.59 24.78 -13.24
C THR A 329 -27.01 24.25 -13.36
N ILE A 330 -27.71 24.16 -12.23
CA ILE A 330 -29.15 23.88 -12.22
C ILE A 330 -29.80 25.07 -12.94
N PRO A 331 -30.53 24.87 -14.06
CA PRO A 331 -31.30 25.96 -14.66
C PRO A 331 -32.35 26.40 -13.64
N LYS A 332 -32.31 27.65 -13.22
CA LYS A 332 -33.42 28.29 -12.51
C LYS A 332 -34.65 28.15 -13.38
N ILE A 333 -35.56 27.26 -13.03
CA ILE A 333 -36.93 27.25 -13.54
C ILE A 333 -37.55 28.55 -13.05
N LEU A 334 -37.90 29.39 -13.98
CA LEU A 334 -38.65 30.63 -13.81
C LEU A 334 -39.83 30.37 -12.87
N SER A 335 -39.77 30.94 -11.67
CA SER A 335 -40.97 31.18 -10.87
C SER A 335 -41.82 32.19 -11.60
N GLY A 336 -42.87 31.71 -12.21
CA GLY A 336 -43.92 32.58 -12.77
C GLY A 336 -44.54 33.43 -11.67
N ASP A 337 -44.29 34.69 -11.77
CA ASP A 337 -44.94 35.74 -11.00
C ASP A 337 -46.41 35.77 -11.43
N SER A 338 -47.30 35.22 -10.63
CA SER A 338 -48.75 35.48 -10.71
C SER A 338 -49.12 36.51 -9.66
N SER A 339 -48.84 37.76 -9.95
CA SER A 339 -49.54 38.89 -9.33
C SER A 339 -50.92 38.99 -9.94
N LEU A 340 -51.92 38.44 -9.30
CA LEU A 340 -53.30 38.81 -9.50
C LEU A 340 -53.55 40.15 -8.80
N ASP A 341 -53.61 41.19 -9.62
CA ASP A 341 -54.11 42.49 -9.30
C ASP A 341 -55.60 42.41 -8.98
N SER A 342 -55.98 42.63 -7.75
CA SER A 342 -57.37 42.85 -7.31
C SER A 342 -57.59 44.34 -7.18
N SER A 343 -58.17 44.91 -8.18
CA SER A 343 -58.89 46.21 -8.06
C SER A 343 -60.07 46.19 -9.07
N GLY A 344 -61.25 46.00 -8.60
CA GLY A 344 -62.20 47.03 -8.23
C GLY A 344 -63.10 47.44 -9.41
N ILE A 345 -64.37 47.46 -9.08
CA ILE A 345 -65.41 48.44 -9.48
C ILE A 345 -66.66 47.70 -9.95
N LEU A 346 -67.64 47.70 -9.10
CA LEU A 346 -68.90 48.46 -9.18
C LEU A 346 -69.35 48.92 -10.56
N ASP A 347 -70.37 48.29 -11.12
CA ASP A 347 -71.78 48.68 -11.32
C ASP A 347 -72.52 47.54 -12.00
#